data_9549448cb4c6cd4b8103e79209313811
#
_entry.id   9549448cb4c6cd4b8103e79209313811
#
_cell.length_a   1.000
_cell.length_b   1.000
_cell.length_c   1.000
_cell.angle_alpha   90.00
_cell.angle_beta   90.00
_cell.angle_gamma   90.00
#
_symmetry.space_group_name_H-M   'P 1'
#
loop_
_entity.id
_entity.type
_entity.pdbx_description
1 polymer ?
#
loop_
_entity_poly.entity_id
_entity_poly.type
_entity_poly.pdbx_seq_one_letter_code
_entity_poly.pdbx_strand_id
1 'polypeptide(L)'
;MLTTLTAHSRGLVRGVLMALIGLMTVAASPAMAEDAATDAQFSSLFSTWVKMNNGGADEAPTTRASIPSREPVDNISLSSNFGTRSDPFNGHKRLHQGVDIRGPVGTPIYATADGVVEVAEYNNGGYGNLVEINHGNGLQTRYGHLSRLIAQPNEFVRRGQLIGLMGSTGRSTGSHLHYEVRIDARAVNPIPFMKSSDYLLAMQNKSFGAHSMDAVALGGPAKR
;
A
#
# COMPACT_ATOMS: atom_id res chain seq x y z
N MET A 1 -83.80 38.76 20.40
CA MET A 1 -84.48 37.45 20.57
C MET A 1 -83.46 36.39 20.58
N LEU A 2 -83.47 35.65 21.64
CA LEU A 2 -83.02 34.26 21.89
C LEU A 2 -81.50 33.96 21.57
N THR A 3 -80.70 33.79 22.54
CA THR A 3 -80.50 32.71 23.55
C THR A 3 -79.70 31.57 23.01
N THR A 4 -78.59 31.38 23.68
CA THR A 4 -78.06 30.21 24.43
C THR A 4 -77.30 29.26 23.56
N LEU A 5 -76.28 28.49 23.95
CA LEU A 5 -75.75 28.04 25.24
C LEU A 5 -74.38 27.44 25.02
N THR A 6 -73.54 27.68 25.93
CA THR A 6 -72.37 26.88 26.43
C THR A 6 -72.17 25.47 25.96
N ALA A 7 -70.92 25.12 25.74
CA ALA A 7 -70.33 23.90 26.33
C ALA A 7 -68.76 23.95 26.37
N HIS A 8 -68.24 23.79 27.57
CA HIS A 8 -66.82 23.53 27.89
C HIS A 8 -66.42 22.14 27.42
N SER A 9 -65.27 22.03 26.80
CA SER A 9 -64.52 20.81 26.94
C SER A 9 -63.00 21.12 26.97
N ARG A 10 -62.46 20.84 28.12
CA ARG A 10 -60.99 20.82 28.39
C ARG A 10 -60.39 19.63 27.66
N GLY A 11 -59.64 19.88 26.60
CA GLY A 11 -58.84 18.89 25.91
C GLY A 11 -57.35 19.10 26.23
N LEU A 12 -56.79 18.16 26.91
CA LEU A 12 -55.43 18.02 27.38
C LEU A 12 -54.46 17.93 26.15
N VAL A 13 -53.65 18.94 25.91
CA VAL A 13 -52.59 18.88 24.89
C VAL A 13 -51.41 18.18 25.50
N ARG A 14 -51.25 16.89 25.20
CA ARG A 14 -50.02 16.15 25.40
C ARG A 14 -49.04 16.54 24.30
N GLY A 15 -48.01 17.33 24.66
CA GLY A 15 -46.90 17.63 23.81
C GLY A 15 -46.06 16.37 23.58
N VAL A 16 -46.04 15.89 22.34
CA VAL A 16 -45.08 14.88 21.90
C VAL A 16 -43.84 15.63 21.43
N LEU A 17 -42.82 15.63 22.27
CA LEU A 17 -41.48 16.10 21.94
C LEU A 17 -40.82 15.07 21.04
N MET A 18 -40.90 15.24 19.72
CA MET A 18 -40.13 14.46 18.75
C MET A 18 -38.67 14.90 18.84
N ALA A 19 -37.83 14.10 19.52
CA ALA A 19 -36.37 14.20 19.42
C ALA A 19 -35.96 13.73 18.04
N LEU A 20 -35.68 14.66 17.14
CA LEU A 20 -34.97 14.41 15.88
C LEU A 20 -33.51 14.08 16.22
N ILE A 21 -33.21 12.79 16.39
CA ILE A 21 -31.82 12.29 16.36
C ILE A 21 -31.40 12.37 14.91
N GLY A 22 -30.72 13.46 14.57
CA GLY A 22 -30.03 13.60 13.28
C GLY A 22 -28.91 12.57 13.22
N LEU A 23 -29.15 11.49 12.49
CA LEU A 23 -28.11 10.54 12.10
C LEU A 23 -27.16 11.28 11.14
N MET A 24 -26.09 11.89 11.66
CA MET A 24 -24.99 12.37 10.84
C MET A 24 -24.30 11.16 10.24
N THR A 25 -24.70 10.78 9.03
CA THR A 25 -23.89 9.90 8.19
C THR A 25 -22.66 10.70 7.78
N VAL A 26 -21.54 10.44 8.46
CA VAL A 26 -20.23 10.90 8.00
C VAL A 26 -19.98 10.18 6.69
N ALA A 27 -20.27 10.84 5.58
CA ALA A 27 -19.86 10.37 4.27
C ALA A 27 -18.31 10.34 4.26
N ALA A 28 -17.73 9.17 4.25
CA ALA A 28 -16.28 9.01 4.10
C ALA A 28 -15.87 9.71 2.79
N SER A 29 -14.85 10.55 2.85
CA SER A 29 -14.30 11.20 1.66
C SER A 29 -13.85 10.13 0.66
N PRO A 30 -14.06 10.32 -0.66
CA PRO A 30 -13.67 9.33 -1.67
C PRO A 30 -12.19 8.92 -1.61
N ALA A 31 -11.30 9.82 -1.16
CA ALA A 31 -9.89 9.51 -0.91
C ALA A 31 -9.69 8.45 0.20
N MET A 32 -10.49 8.48 1.25
CA MET A 32 -10.42 7.49 2.35
C MET A 32 -10.98 6.12 1.92
N ALA A 33 -11.92 6.08 0.97
CA ALA A 33 -12.47 4.84 0.44
C ALA A 33 -11.47 4.15 -0.52
N GLU A 34 -10.68 4.92 -1.26
CA GLU A 34 -9.64 4.42 -2.17
C GLU A 34 -8.46 3.83 -1.37
N ASP A 35 -8.04 4.47 -0.28
CA ASP A 35 -7.02 3.94 0.63
C ASP A 35 -7.48 2.64 1.32
N ALA A 36 -8.72 2.58 1.79
CA ALA A 36 -9.29 1.40 2.43
C ALA A 36 -9.39 0.20 1.47
N ALA A 37 -9.73 0.43 0.20
CA ALA A 37 -9.77 -0.62 -0.82
C ALA A 37 -8.37 -1.16 -1.14
N THR A 38 -7.36 -0.29 -1.15
CA THR A 38 -5.96 -0.66 -1.37
C THR A 38 -5.40 -1.46 -0.20
N ASP A 39 -5.70 -1.06 1.03
CA ASP A 39 -5.31 -1.77 2.24
C ASP A 39 -5.96 -3.16 2.32
N ALA A 40 -7.22 -3.30 1.87
CA ALA A 40 -7.90 -4.59 1.79
C ALA A 40 -7.26 -5.51 0.73
N GLN A 41 -6.88 -4.99 -0.43
CA GLN A 41 -6.17 -5.73 -1.47
C GLN A 41 -4.79 -6.18 -0.99
N PHE A 42 -4.03 -5.30 -0.34
CA PHE A 42 -2.75 -5.63 0.28
C PHE A 42 -2.91 -6.73 1.32
N SER A 43 -3.87 -6.60 2.25
CA SER A 43 -4.12 -7.58 3.30
C SER A 43 -4.50 -8.96 2.75
N SER A 44 -5.29 -9.00 1.67
CA SER A 44 -5.67 -10.23 0.99
C SER A 44 -4.47 -10.90 0.32
N LEU A 45 -3.67 -10.16 -0.42
CA LEU A 45 -2.42 -10.64 -1.03
C LEU A 45 -1.44 -11.16 0.01
N PHE A 46 -1.24 -10.38 1.08
CA PHE A 46 -0.33 -10.71 2.16
C PHE A 46 -0.76 -11.98 2.89
N SER A 47 -2.05 -12.13 3.21
CA SER A 47 -2.58 -13.34 3.86
C SER A 47 -2.45 -14.58 2.97
N THR A 48 -2.65 -14.43 1.66
CA THR A 48 -2.45 -15.51 0.68
C THR A 48 -0.98 -15.90 0.59
N TRP A 49 -0.07 -14.93 0.53
CA TRP A 49 1.37 -15.17 0.52
C TRP A 49 1.86 -15.87 1.80
N VAL A 50 1.41 -15.44 2.99
CA VAL A 50 1.75 -16.10 4.26
C VAL A 50 1.29 -17.56 4.26
N LYS A 51 0.09 -17.85 3.75
CA LYS A 51 -0.41 -19.23 3.62
C LYS A 51 0.45 -20.07 2.67
N MET A 52 0.86 -19.53 1.53
CA MET A 52 1.73 -20.22 0.57
C MET A 52 3.14 -20.47 1.12
N ASN A 53 3.66 -19.54 1.91
CA ASN A 53 4.99 -19.66 2.49
C ASN A 53 5.05 -20.61 3.70
N ASN A 54 3.94 -20.83 4.40
CA ASN A 54 3.81 -21.75 5.55
C ASN A 54 3.35 -23.17 5.14
N GLY A 55 2.95 -23.39 3.90
CA GLY A 55 2.56 -24.67 3.34
C GLY A 55 3.74 -25.45 2.79
N GLY A 56 4.37 -26.29 3.60
CA GLY A 56 5.18 -27.43 3.20
C GLY A 56 6.51 -27.14 2.50
N ALA A 57 7.61 -27.65 3.09
CA ALA A 57 8.97 -27.50 2.58
C ALA A 57 9.31 -28.42 1.38
N ASP A 58 8.36 -29.17 0.80
CA ASP A 58 8.64 -30.28 -0.13
C ASP A 58 8.15 -30.10 -1.59
N GLU A 59 7.61 -28.94 -1.97
CA GLU A 59 7.33 -28.67 -3.39
C GLU A 59 8.37 -27.75 -4.02
N ALA A 60 8.87 -28.16 -5.20
CA ALA A 60 9.79 -27.38 -6.03
C ALA A 60 9.27 -25.94 -6.23
N PRO A 61 10.18 -24.94 -6.39
CA PRO A 61 9.80 -23.51 -6.38
C PRO A 61 9.00 -23.13 -7.64
N THR A 62 7.72 -23.50 -7.67
CA THR A 62 6.77 -22.94 -8.60
C THR A 62 6.33 -21.58 -8.07
N THR A 63 6.98 -20.51 -8.56
CA THR A 63 6.52 -19.11 -8.51
C THR A 63 6.15 -18.57 -7.11
N ARG A 64 7.05 -18.61 -6.15
CA ARG A 64 6.91 -17.79 -4.94
C ARG A 64 6.98 -16.31 -5.34
N ALA A 65 5.87 -15.58 -5.19
CA ALA A 65 5.90 -14.13 -5.32
C ALA A 65 6.73 -13.53 -4.17
N SER A 66 7.64 -12.64 -4.52
CA SER A 66 8.39 -11.86 -3.53
C SER A 66 7.72 -10.51 -3.31
N ILE A 67 7.16 -10.29 -2.12
CA ILE A 67 6.46 -9.03 -1.82
C ILE A 67 7.46 -7.88 -1.65
N PRO A 68 7.25 -6.72 -2.29
CA PRO A 68 8.06 -5.52 -2.14
C PRO A 68 7.95 -4.93 -0.73
N SER A 69 8.74 -5.45 0.21
CA SER A 69 8.66 -5.15 1.64
C SER A 69 9.79 -4.27 2.16
N ARG A 70 10.60 -3.70 1.27
CA ARG A 70 11.67 -2.76 1.58
C ARG A 70 11.35 -1.40 0.95
N GLU A 71 11.80 -0.33 1.59
CA GLU A 71 11.85 1.00 0.98
C GLU A 71 12.86 1.04 -0.17
N PRO A 72 12.53 1.66 -1.32
CA PRO A 72 13.42 1.69 -2.49
C PRO A 72 14.64 2.60 -2.32
N VAL A 73 14.64 3.47 -1.30
CA VAL A 73 15.75 4.35 -0.91
C VAL A 73 15.91 4.34 0.60
N ASP A 74 17.11 4.62 1.07
CA ASP A 74 17.31 4.92 2.50
C ASP A 74 16.83 6.36 2.78
N ASN A 75 16.16 6.60 3.92
CA ASN A 75 15.63 7.91 4.34
C ASN A 75 14.59 8.49 3.37
N ILE A 76 13.41 7.90 3.34
CA ILE A 76 12.29 8.32 2.47
C ILE A 76 11.80 9.74 2.79
N SER A 77 11.71 10.57 1.73
CA SER A 77 11.01 11.85 1.73
C SER A 77 9.96 11.85 0.62
N LEU A 78 8.71 11.47 0.96
CA LEU A 78 7.60 11.49 0.01
C LEU A 78 7.28 12.93 -0.42
N SER A 79 7.23 13.17 -1.72
CA SER A 79 6.87 14.46 -2.31
C SER A 79 5.53 14.42 -3.03
N SER A 80 5.05 13.24 -3.45
CA SER A 80 3.74 13.06 -4.04
C SER A 80 3.22 11.64 -3.80
N ASN A 81 1.94 11.54 -3.44
CA ASN A 81 1.28 10.27 -3.17
C ASN A 81 0.68 9.65 -4.46
N PHE A 82 0.35 8.36 -4.37
CA PHE A 82 -0.48 7.64 -5.33
C PHE A 82 -1.89 8.25 -5.38
N GLY A 83 -2.54 8.16 -6.55
CA GLY A 83 -3.93 8.58 -6.71
C GLY A 83 -4.14 9.77 -7.65
N THR A 84 -5.37 10.24 -7.76
CA THR A 84 -5.74 11.32 -8.68
C THR A 84 -5.25 12.66 -8.16
N ARG A 85 -4.42 13.35 -8.95
CA ARG A 85 -3.90 14.70 -8.65
C ARG A 85 -3.87 15.60 -9.88
N SER A 86 -3.66 16.89 -9.68
CA SER A 86 -3.35 17.79 -10.80
C SER A 86 -1.98 17.43 -11.38
N ASP A 87 -1.92 17.30 -12.69
CA ASP A 87 -0.69 17.06 -13.42
C ASP A 87 0.23 18.32 -13.31
N PRO A 88 1.49 18.17 -12.88
CA PRO A 88 2.37 19.31 -12.64
C PRO A 88 2.77 20.08 -13.90
N PHE A 89 2.49 19.55 -15.11
CA PHE A 89 2.86 20.19 -16.37
C PHE A 89 1.70 20.94 -17.04
N ASN A 90 0.46 20.44 -16.89
CA ASN A 90 -0.69 21.03 -17.59
C ASN A 90 -1.91 21.28 -16.68
N GLY A 91 -1.84 20.94 -15.40
CA GLY A 91 -2.89 21.17 -14.42
C GLY A 91 -4.12 20.26 -14.52
N HIS A 92 -4.23 19.41 -15.54
CA HIS A 92 -5.36 18.50 -15.69
C HIS A 92 -5.33 17.40 -14.64
N LYS A 93 -6.51 16.90 -14.24
CA LYS A 93 -6.61 15.74 -13.37
C LYS A 93 -6.01 14.51 -14.03
N ARG A 94 -5.06 13.87 -13.38
CA ARG A 94 -4.39 12.64 -13.84
C ARG A 94 -4.16 11.70 -12.68
N LEU A 95 -4.30 10.39 -12.93
CA LEU A 95 -3.91 9.36 -11.99
C LEU A 95 -2.37 9.32 -11.90
N HIS A 96 -1.83 9.51 -10.70
CA HIS A 96 -0.45 9.23 -10.36
C HIS A 96 -0.32 7.76 -9.99
N GLN A 97 0.33 6.97 -10.83
CA GLN A 97 0.38 5.51 -10.74
C GLN A 97 1.39 4.98 -9.70
N GLY A 98 2.05 5.87 -8.97
CA GLY A 98 3.06 5.53 -7.98
C GLY A 98 3.17 6.57 -6.89
N VAL A 99 4.28 6.57 -6.21
CA VAL A 99 4.70 7.62 -5.27
C VAL A 99 5.98 8.27 -5.79
N ASP A 100 6.14 9.58 -5.52
CA ASP A 100 7.36 10.29 -5.83
C ASP A 100 8.15 10.51 -4.53
N ILE A 101 9.41 10.05 -4.54
CA ILE A 101 10.34 10.14 -3.40
C ILE A 101 11.47 11.09 -3.78
N ARG A 102 11.54 12.22 -3.08
CA ARG A 102 12.52 13.27 -3.35
C ARG A 102 13.91 12.92 -2.79
N GLY A 103 14.94 13.26 -3.54
CA GLY A 103 16.32 13.14 -3.12
C GLY A 103 17.31 13.73 -4.13
N PRO A 104 18.59 13.87 -3.77
CA PRO A 104 19.63 14.31 -4.67
C PRO A 104 19.82 13.36 -5.87
N VAL A 105 20.25 13.90 -7.01
CA VAL A 105 20.73 13.09 -8.13
C VAL A 105 21.88 12.20 -7.64
N GLY A 106 21.85 10.92 -8.01
CA GLY A 106 22.85 9.94 -7.58
C GLY A 106 22.53 9.19 -6.29
N THR A 107 21.40 9.51 -5.61
CA THR A 107 20.94 8.71 -4.46
C THR A 107 20.75 7.25 -4.89
N PRO A 108 21.30 6.25 -4.14
CA PRO A 108 21.15 4.85 -4.44
C PRO A 108 19.70 4.37 -4.42
N ILE A 109 19.31 3.59 -5.43
CA ILE A 109 17.97 2.98 -5.55
C ILE A 109 18.13 1.47 -5.47
N TYR A 110 17.32 0.84 -4.62
CA TYR A 110 17.40 -0.58 -4.30
C TYR A 110 16.14 -1.34 -4.72
N ALA A 111 16.31 -2.61 -5.13
CA ALA A 111 15.19 -3.52 -5.36
C ALA A 111 14.42 -3.75 -4.05
N THR A 112 13.10 -3.62 -4.10
CA THR A 112 12.23 -3.74 -2.91
C THR A 112 11.87 -5.17 -2.55
N ALA A 113 12.06 -6.12 -3.50
CA ALA A 113 11.91 -7.57 -3.34
C ALA A 113 12.86 -8.32 -4.30
N ASP A 114 13.00 -9.63 -4.11
CA ASP A 114 13.66 -10.51 -5.07
C ASP A 114 12.86 -10.56 -6.38
N GLY A 115 13.53 -10.68 -7.51
CA GLY A 115 12.85 -10.77 -8.80
C GLY A 115 13.79 -10.78 -9.99
N VAL A 116 13.21 -10.81 -11.19
CA VAL A 116 13.93 -10.72 -12.46
C VAL A 116 13.66 -9.36 -13.11
N VAL A 117 14.71 -8.68 -13.52
CA VAL A 117 14.61 -7.41 -14.24
C VAL A 117 14.03 -7.66 -15.64
N GLU A 118 12.83 -7.16 -15.91
CA GLU A 118 12.20 -7.25 -17.24
C GLU A 118 12.65 -6.10 -18.16
N VAL A 119 12.78 -4.89 -17.57
CA VAL A 119 13.16 -3.67 -18.31
C VAL A 119 14.27 -2.96 -17.55
N ALA A 120 15.30 -2.53 -18.27
CA ALA A 120 16.34 -1.60 -17.80
C ALA A 120 16.81 -0.75 -18.97
N GLU A 121 16.02 0.25 -19.36
CA GLU A 121 16.25 1.09 -20.54
C GLU A 121 15.62 2.48 -20.41
N TYR A 122 15.88 3.34 -21.41
CA TYR A 122 15.21 4.63 -21.51
C TYR A 122 13.79 4.47 -22.09
N ASN A 123 12.79 4.90 -21.34
CA ASN A 123 11.38 4.84 -21.70
C ASN A 123 10.85 6.22 -22.13
N ASN A 124 10.37 6.33 -23.38
CA ASN A 124 9.82 7.56 -23.94
C ASN A 124 8.39 7.88 -23.44
N GLY A 125 7.73 6.97 -22.72
CA GLY A 125 6.39 7.14 -22.14
C GLY A 125 6.34 8.06 -20.91
N GLY A 126 7.46 8.70 -20.58
CA GLY A 126 7.55 9.64 -19.48
C GLY A 126 8.45 9.21 -18.33
N TYR A 127 8.73 7.93 -18.19
CA TYR A 127 9.57 7.42 -17.09
C TYR A 127 11.06 7.81 -17.20
N GLY A 128 11.55 8.16 -18.39
CA GLY A 128 12.98 8.34 -18.61
C GLY A 128 13.73 7.01 -18.45
N ASN A 129 14.87 6.98 -17.76
CA ASN A 129 15.51 5.73 -17.43
C ASN A 129 14.67 4.95 -16.43
N LEU A 130 14.27 3.74 -16.81
CA LEU A 130 13.33 2.87 -16.12
C LEU A 130 13.96 1.53 -15.81
N VAL A 131 13.81 1.07 -14.58
CA VAL A 131 13.94 -0.35 -14.20
C VAL A 131 12.57 -0.88 -13.87
N GLU A 132 12.22 -2.05 -14.43
CA GLU A 132 11.02 -2.82 -14.07
C GLU A 132 11.44 -4.22 -13.63
N ILE A 133 10.92 -4.67 -12.47
CA ILE A 133 11.26 -5.96 -11.88
C ILE A 133 9.99 -6.77 -11.72
N ASN A 134 10.02 -8.02 -12.22
CA ASN A 134 8.97 -9.01 -12.01
C ASN A 134 9.31 -9.85 -10.77
N HIS A 135 8.38 -9.88 -9.83
CA HIS A 135 8.50 -10.58 -8.55
C HIS A 135 7.72 -11.90 -8.49
N GLY A 136 7.11 -12.31 -9.62
CA GLY A 136 6.22 -13.47 -9.71
C GLY A 136 4.76 -13.16 -9.38
N ASN A 137 3.85 -14.06 -9.78
CA ASN A 137 2.39 -14.00 -9.55
C ASN A 137 1.74 -12.65 -9.93
N GLY A 138 2.15 -12.06 -11.05
CA GLY A 138 1.63 -10.78 -11.55
C GLY A 138 2.12 -9.55 -10.77
N LEU A 139 3.01 -9.72 -9.80
CA LEU A 139 3.56 -8.63 -8.99
C LEU A 139 4.81 -8.05 -9.65
N GLN A 140 4.80 -6.73 -9.88
CA GLN A 140 5.89 -5.99 -10.51
C GLN A 140 6.15 -4.69 -9.75
N THR A 141 7.40 -4.19 -9.83
CA THR A 141 7.77 -2.84 -9.38
C THR A 141 8.47 -2.06 -10.47
N ARG A 142 8.24 -0.73 -10.49
CA ARG A 142 8.87 0.20 -11.43
C ARG A 142 9.62 1.29 -10.70
N TYR A 143 10.79 1.65 -11.27
CA TYR A 143 11.69 2.67 -10.73
C TYR A 143 12.04 3.62 -11.86
N GLY A 144 11.39 4.80 -11.88
CA GLY A 144 11.50 5.78 -12.96
C GLY A 144 12.39 6.98 -12.62
N HIS A 145 12.67 7.79 -13.64
CA HIS A 145 13.46 9.03 -13.62
C HIS A 145 14.92 8.86 -13.22
N LEU A 146 15.46 7.63 -13.34
CA LEU A 146 16.83 7.31 -12.92
C LEU A 146 17.88 8.12 -13.71
N SER A 147 18.97 8.51 -13.04
CA SER A 147 20.13 9.09 -13.72
C SER A 147 21.02 8.01 -14.34
N ARG A 148 21.04 6.83 -13.72
CA ARG A 148 21.85 5.69 -14.17
C ARG A 148 21.15 4.39 -13.89
N LEU A 149 21.13 3.49 -14.88
CA LEU A 149 20.75 2.09 -14.76
C LEU A 149 21.98 1.29 -14.33
N ILE A 150 21.84 0.42 -13.31
CA ILE A 150 22.90 -0.48 -12.82
C ILE A 150 22.48 -1.92 -13.10
N ALA A 151 21.24 -2.30 -12.77
CA ALA A 151 20.70 -3.61 -13.11
C ALA A 151 20.54 -3.77 -14.63
N GLN A 152 20.65 -5.01 -15.12
CA GLN A 152 20.56 -5.35 -16.54
C GLN A 152 19.27 -6.16 -16.82
N PRO A 153 18.70 -6.10 -18.03
CA PRO A 153 17.58 -6.96 -18.41
C PRO A 153 17.92 -8.44 -18.22
N ASN A 154 16.94 -9.22 -17.73
CA ASN A 154 17.06 -10.65 -17.39
C ASN A 154 17.98 -10.96 -16.20
N GLU A 155 18.50 -9.96 -15.50
CA GLU A 155 19.25 -10.14 -14.27
C GLU A 155 18.28 -10.54 -13.13
N PHE A 156 18.64 -11.58 -12.35
CA PHE A 156 18.00 -11.85 -11.07
C PHE A 156 18.58 -10.90 -10.01
N VAL A 157 17.73 -10.10 -9.38
CA VAL A 157 18.11 -9.18 -8.31
C VAL A 157 17.51 -9.63 -6.99
N ARG A 158 18.25 -9.41 -5.91
CA ARG A 158 17.78 -9.67 -4.54
C ARG A 158 17.23 -8.41 -3.92
N ARG A 159 16.29 -8.56 -3.00
CA ARG A 159 15.81 -7.47 -2.16
C ARG A 159 16.98 -6.72 -1.51
N GLY A 160 17.04 -5.41 -1.69
CA GLY A 160 18.11 -4.56 -1.20
C GLY A 160 19.32 -4.49 -2.14
N GLN A 161 19.31 -5.14 -3.29
CA GLN A 161 20.34 -4.98 -4.30
C GLN A 161 20.25 -3.60 -4.96
N LEU A 162 21.38 -2.94 -5.17
CA LEU A 162 21.49 -1.67 -5.89
C LEU A 162 21.13 -1.89 -7.37
N ILE A 163 20.11 -1.18 -7.87
CA ILE A 163 19.59 -1.33 -9.24
C ILE A 163 19.74 -0.09 -10.10
N GLY A 164 19.94 1.08 -9.49
CA GLY A 164 20.09 2.34 -10.21
C GLY A 164 20.41 3.50 -9.28
N LEU A 165 20.52 4.69 -9.87
CA LEU A 165 20.73 5.94 -9.13
C LEU A 165 19.61 6.92 -9.46
N MET A 166 19.10 7.63 -8.46
CA MET A 166 18.08 8.66 -8.59
C MET A 166 18.50 9.75 -9.57
N GLY A 167 17.54 10.27 -10.32
CA GLY A 167 17.77 11.33 -11.28
C GLY A 167 16.55 12.23 -11.51
N SER A 168 16.47 12.76 -12.74
CA SER A 168 15.38 13.60 -13.21
C SER A 168 15.18 13.40 -14.71
N THR A 169 15.36 12.18 -15.23
CA THR A 169 15.19 11.88 -16.65
C THR A 169 13.73 11.72 -17.03
N GLY A 170 13.41 11.85 -18.31
CA GLY A 170 12.04 11.76 -18.80
C GLY A 170 11.16 12.95 -18.37
N ARG A 171 9.90 12.69 -18.05
CA ARG A 171 8.92 13.73 -17.66
C ARG A 171 8.99 14.02 -16.16
N SER A 172 10.00 14.75 -15.75
CA SER A 172 10.30 15.07 -14.35
C SER A 172 10.47 16.58 -14.16
N THR A 173 9.99 17.11 -13.04
CA THR A 173 10.12 18.54 -12.66
C THR A 173 11.31 18.81 -11.73
N GLY A 174 12.03 17.76 -11.31
CA GLY A 174 13.17 17.84 -10.41
C GLY A 174 13.62 16.46 -9.96
N SER A 175 14.74 16.38 -9.24
CA SER A 175 15.31 15.08 -8.83
C SER A 175 14.39 14.35 -7.85
N HIS A 176 13.92 13.16 -8.27
CA HIS A 176 13.13 12.24 -7.47
C HIS A 176 13.14 10.83 -8.07
N LEU A 177 12.78 9.85 -7.27
CA LEU A 177 12.38 8.52 -7.74
C LEU A 177 10.88 8.48 -7.90
N HIS A 178 10.38 8.08 -9.06
CA HIS A 178 9.01 7.63 -9.25
C HIS A 178 8.96 6.11 -9.02
N TYR A 179 8.22 5.66 -7.99
CA TYR A 179 8.13 4.25 -7.60
C TYR A 179 6.70 3.73 -7.70
N GLU A 180 6.53 2.60 -8.42
CA GLU A 180 5.24 1.94 -8.57
C GLU A 180 5.30 0.50 -8.03
N VAL A 181 4.18 0.05 -7.46
CA VAL A 181 3.84 -1.36 -7.28
C VAL A 181 2.67 -1.68 -8.21
N ARG A 182 2.75 -2.80 -8.91
CA ARG A 182 1.73 -3.23 -9.86
C ARG A 182 1.33 -4.67 -9.59
N ILE A 183 0.02 -4.95 -9.71
CA ILE A 183 -0.57 -6.28 -9.60
C ILE A 183 -1.37 -6.51 -10.85
N ASP A 184 -1.08 -7.59 -11.59
CA ASP A 184 -1.70 -7.91 -12.87
C ASP A 184 -1.72 -6.69 -13.82
N ALA A 185 -0.55 -6.05 -13.98
CA ALA A 185 -0.33 -4.85 -14.77
C ALA A 185 -1.10 -3.59 -14.31
N ARG A 186 -1.81 -3.60 -13.18
CA ARG A 186 -2.51 -2.44 -12.60
C ARG A 186 -1.69 -1.82 -11.48
N ALA A 187 -1.51 -0.51 -11.53
CA ALA A 187 -0.84 0.21 -10.46
C ALA A 187 -1.71 0.24 -9.19
N VAL A 188 -1.08 -0.03 -8.05
CA VAL A 188 -1.69 0.02 -6.71
C VAL A 188 -0.88 0.95 -5.81
N ASN A 189 -1.46 1.41 -4.69
CA ASN A 189 -0.76 2.28 -3.76
C ASN A 189 0.49 1.58 -3.17
N PRO A 190 1.72 2.11 -3.37
CA PRO A 190 2.94 1.48 -2.89
C PRO A 190 3.15 1.57 -1.36
N ILE A 191 2.52 2.54 -0.69
CA ILE A 191 2.80 2.86 0.72
C ILE A 191 2.62 1.66 1.67
N PRO A 192 1.54 0.86 1.60
CA PRO A 192 1.38 -0.33 2.43
C PRO A 192 2.51 -1.35 2.26
N PHE A 193 2.99 -1.52 1.01
CA PHE A 193 4.09 -2.43 0.70
C PHE A 193 5.41 -1.97 1.34
N MET A 194 5.73 -0.69 1.23
CA MET A 194 6.96 -0.10 1.78
C MET A 194 7.03 -0.21 3.31
N LYS A 195 5.89 -0.20 4.00
CA LYS A 195 5.78 -0.35 5.46
C LYS A 195 5.65 -1.80 5.93
N SER A 196 5.56 -2.76 5.02
CA SER A 196 5.27 -4.16 5.36
C SER A 196 6.41 -4.89 6.07
N SER A 197 7.65 -4.39 6.01
CA SER A 197 8.77 -4.94 6.79
C SER A 197 8.49 -4.93 8.30
N ASP A 198 7.92 -3.84 8.81
CA ASP A 198 7.57 -3.71 10.22
C ASP A 198 6.42 -4.65 10.59
N TYR A 199 5.47 -4.83 9.68
CA TYR A 199 4.36 -5.76 9.85
C TYR A 199 4.82 -7.23 9.84
N LEU A 200 5.76 -7.59 8.97
CA LEU A 200 6.39 -8.91 8.93
C LEU A 200 7.14 -9.23 10.22
N LEU A 201 7.91 -8.29 10.73
CA LEU A 201 8.61 -8.43 12.01
C LEU A 201 7.63 -8.57 13.18
N ALA A 202 6.54 -7.81 13.19
CA ALA A 202 5.51 -7.90 14.21
C ALA A 202 4.77 -9.24 14.18
N MET A 203 4.52 -9.81 13.00
CA MET A 203 3.93 -11.14 12.84
C MET A 203 4.88 -12.26 13.27
N GLN A 204 6.17 -12.20 12.92
CA GLN A 204 7.18 -13.14 13.41
C GLN A 204 7.26 -13.13 14.92
N ASN A 205 7.31 -11.96 15.54
CA ASN A 205 7.37 -11.85 17.01
C ASN A 205 6.11 -12.41 17.70
N LYS A 206 4.93 -12.28 17.08
CA LYS A 206 3.69 -12.91 17.58
C LYS A 206 3.75 -14.44 17.52
N SER A 207 4.26 -15.01 16.43
CA SER A 207 4.38 -16.46 16.27
C SER A 207 5.39 -17.07 17.25
N PHE A 208 6.51 -16.40 17.51
CA PHE A 208 7.48 -16.81 18.51
C PHE A 208 6.92 -16.67 19.94
N GLY A 209 6.14 -15.63 20.23
CA GLY A 209 5.48 -15.44 21.52
C GLY A 209 4.40 -16.49 21.82
N ALA A 210 3.63 -16.91 20.81
CA ALA A 210 2.63 -17.96 20.96
C ALA A 210 3.25 -19.34 21.26
N HIS A 211 4.36 -19.71 20.59
CA HIS A 211 5.08 -20.96 20.86
C HIS A 211 5.76 -20.98 22.24
N SER A 212 6.17 -19.82 22.75
CA SER A 212 6.76 -19.71 24.09
C SER A 212 5.73 -19.86 25.21
N MET A 213 4.48 -19.46 24.99
CA MET A 213 3.41 -19.62 25.99
C MET A 213 2.91 -21.05 26.11
N ASP A 214 2.85 -21.80 25.01
CA ASP A 214 2.45 -23.21 25.03
C ASP A 214 3.50 -24.11 25.73
N ALA A 215 4.78 -23.73 25.66
CA ALA A 215 5.85 -24.46 26.35
C ALA A 215 5.84 -24.27 27.88
N VAL A 216 5.27 -23.18 28.39
CA VAL A 216 5.15 -22.90 29.84
C VAL A 216 3.91 -23.55 30.44
N ALA A 217 2.89 -23.87 29.63
CA ALA A 217 1.64 -24.50 30.09
C ALA A 217 1.74 -26.02 30.34
N LEU A 218 2.87 -26.66 29.97
CA LEU A 218 3.11 -28.10 30.15
C LEU A 218 3.98 -28.43 31.36
N GLY A 219 4.03 -27.59 32.39
CA GLY A 219 4.61 -27.89 33.68
C GLY A 219 3.77 -28.94 34.40
N GLY A 220 4.08 -30.22 34.16
CA GLY A 220 3.48 -31.34 34.85
C GLY A 220 3.79 -31.32 36.37
N PRO A 221 2.96 -31.95 37.20
CA PRO A 221 3.07 -31.88 38.65
C PRO A 221 4.34 -32.55 39.14
N ALA A 222 5.05 -31.86 40.02
CA ALA A 222 6.17 -32.41 40.78
C ALA A 222 5.69 -33.67 41.57
N LYS A 223 6.26 -34.82 41.25
CA LYS A 223 6.11 -36.02 42.09
C LYS A 223 6.98 -35.86 43.32
N ARG A 224 6.34 -36.11 44.46
CA ARG A 224 6.98 -36.27 45.77
C ARG A 224 7.85 -37.51 45.81
#